data_115198030f3421ae3eaba476ff281f7b
#
_entry.id   115198030f3421ae3eaba476ff281f7b
#
_cell.length_a   1.000
_cell.length_b   1.000
_cell.length_c   1.000
_cell.angle_alpha   90.00
_cell.angle_beta   90.00
_cell.angle_gamma   90.00
#
_symmetry.space_group_name_H-M   'P 1'
#
loop_
_entity.id
_entity.type
_entity.pdbx_description
1 polymer ?
#
loop_
_entity_poly.entity_id
_entity_poly.type
_entity_poly.pdbx_seq_one_letter_code
_entity_poly.pdbx_strand_id
1 'polypeptide(L)'
;GQIIHDKWPELQLYTTYASTEMQHSFTDCEYFNGGHLQPELMIVEFLDDDNNPVAPGEAGEVTITTLGVTGMPLVRFKTGDVVYHYDEPCRCGRNTVRVSSVVGRKKQMIKFKGTTLYPPALFDILDNIPDVKNYVVEVFTNELGTDDVLVRVGTLTPGERFEKEIKDIFRAKVRVAPGVIFDTPENVSKIMFPPMSRKPVKFIDKRSH
;
A
#
# COMPACT_ATOMS: atom_id res chain seq x y z
N GLY A 1 5.10 1.74 -13.49
CA GLY A 1 6.43 2.15 -13.98
C GLY A 1 6.86 1.38 -15.21
N GLN A 2 6.89 0.04 -15.17
CA GLN A 2 7.47 -0.78 -16.24
C GLN A 2 6.85 -0.53 -17.63
N ILE A 3 5.53 -0.50 -17.73
CA ILE A 3 4.82 -0.26 -19.02
C ILE A 3 5.22 1.07 -19.67
N ILE A 4 5.47 2.11 -18.88
CA ILE A 4 5.89 3.42 -19.39
C ILE A 4 7.34 3.34 -19.83
N HIS A 5 8.21 2.73 -19.03
CA HIS A 5 9.62 2.54 -19.36
C HIS A 5 9.81 1.72 -20.64
N ASP A 6 9.00 0.67 -20.86
CA ASP A 6 9.06 -0.16 -22.07
C ASP A 6 8.67 0.60 -23.34
N LYS A 7 7.77 1.60 -23.21
CA LYS A 7 7.32 2.42 -24.35
C LYS A 7 8.17 3.68 -24.56
N TRP A 8 8.71 4.22 -23.50
CA TRP A 8 9.49 5.47 -23.48
C TRP A 8 10.69 5.31 -22.54
N PRO A 9 11.75 4.60 -22.97
CA PRO A 9 12.90 4.29 -22.10
C PRO A 9 13.67 5.52 -21.60
N GLU A 10 13.57 6.63 -22.32
CA GLU A 10 14.23 7.90 -21.98
C GLU A 10 13.49 8.71 -20.89
N LEU A 11 12.24 8.35 -20.58
CA LEU A 11 11.48 9.07 -19.56
C LEU A 11 11.89 8.67 -18.14
N GLN A 12 12.22 9.66 -17.34
CA GLN A 12 12.39 9.49 -15.89
C GLN A 12 11.05 9.75 -15.19
N LEU A 13 10.62 8.78 -14.40
CA LEU A 13 9.36 8.87 -13.64
C LEU A 13 9.66 9.25 -12.20
N TYR A 14 9.19 10.41 -11.78
CA TYR A 14 9.25 10.88 -10.40
C TYR A 14 7.90 10.66 -9.74
N THR A 15 7.91 10.14 -8.51
CA THR A 15 6.70 9.98 -7.72
C THR A 15 6.50 11.17 -6.77
N THR A 16 5.25 11.46 -6.48
CA THR A 16 4.85 12.45 -5.50
C THR A 16 3.84 11.82 -4.56
N TYR A 17 4.08 11.91 -3.25
CA TYR A 17 3.07 11.61 -2.24
C TYR A 17 2.34 12.90 -1.87
N ALA A 18 1.06 12.93 -2.18
CA ALA A 18 0.19 14.10 -2.01
C ALA A 18 -1.24 13.65 -1.70
N SER A 19 -1.99 14.49 -1.02
CA SER A 19 -3.44 14.35 -0.85
C SER A 19 -4.10 15.73 -0.82
N THR A 20 -5.42 15.78 -0.80
CA THR A 20 -6.17 17.03 -0.67
C THR A 20 -5.82 17.77 0.61
N GLU A 21 -5.60 17.03 1.70
CA GLU A 21 -5.26 17.55 3.02
C GLU A 21 -3.82 18.04 3.11
N MET A 22 -2.90 17.36 2.40
CA MET A 22 -1.46 17.62 2.48
C MET A 22 -0.92 18.48 1.36
N GLN A 23 -1.69 18.72 0.29
CA GLN A 23 -1.18 19.31 -0.95
C GLN A 23 -0.01 18.49 -1.52
N HIS A 24 1.09 19.13 -1.96
CA HIS A 24 2.32 18.45 -2.37
C HIS A 24 3.28 18.33 -1.19
N SER A 25 3.44 17.13 -0.65
CA SER A 25 4.20 16.95 0.59
C SER A 25 5.58 16.36 0.37
N PHE A 26 5.67 15.33 -0.46
CA PHE A 26 6.92 14.60 -0.67
C PHE A 26 7.11 14.31 -2.15
N THR A 27 8.30 14.61 -2.68
CA THR A 27 8.62 14.42 -4.09
C THR A 27 9.99 13.77 -4.25
N ASP A 28 10.09 12.79 -5.14
CA ASP A 28 11.36 12.14 -5.48
C ASP A 28 12.40 13.13 -6.02
N CYS A 29 13.66 12.74 -5.89
CA CYS A 29 14.78 13.34 -6.60
C CYS A 29 15.39 12.34 -7.59
N GLU A 30 16.42 12.76 -8.33
CA GLU A 30 17.14 11.95 -9.32
C GLU A 30 17.77 10.66 -8.78
N TYR A 31 17.91 10.53 -7.46
CA TYR A 31 18.45 9.33 -6.81
C TYR A 31 17.37 8.30 -6.43
N PHE A 32 16.08 8.63 -6.57
CA PHE A 32 14.95 7.72 -6.29
C PHE A 32 15.04 6.99 -4.94
N ASN A 33 15.56 7.69 -3.93
CA ASN A 33 15.78 7.15 -2.60
C ASN A 33 14.79 7.75 -1.58
N GLY A 34 13.51 7.73 -1.93
CA GLY A 34 12.41 8.28 -1.15
C GLY A 34 12.08 9.75 -1.49
N GLY A 35 10.81 10.11 -1.31
CA GLY A 35 10.30 11.45 -1.54
C GLY A 35 10.73 12.42 -0.45
N HIS A 36 11.28 13.56 -0.84
CA HIS A 36 11.70 14.65 0.05
C HIS A 36 10.51 15.45 0.55
N LEU A 37 10.47 15.73 1.85
CA LEU A 37 9.52 16.65 2.47
C LEU A 37 9.71 18.09 1.95
N GLN A 38 8.60 18.80 1.78
CA GLN A 38 8.53 20.25 1.60
C GLN A 38 8.24 20.91 2.96
N PRO A 39 9.26 21.25 3.76
CA PRO A 39 9.09 21.61 5.17
C PRO A 39 8.41 22.98 5.37
N GLU A 40 8.37 23.81 4.34
CA GLU A 40 7.68 25.10 4.35
C GLU A 40 6.14 24.97 4.32
N LEU A 41 5.62 23.80 3.92
CA LEU A 41 4.19 23.58 3.76
C LEU A 41 3.55 22.95 5.01
N MET A 42 4.32 22.18 5.77
CA MET A 42 3.77 21.45 6.92
C MET A 42 4.83 20.96 7.89
N ILE A 43 4.39 20.68 9.11
CA ILE A 43 5.11 19.85 10.07
C ILE A 43 4.63 18.42 9.91
N VAL A 44 5.55 17.47 9.87
CA VAL A 44 5.23 16.03 9.74
C VAL A 44 5.78 15.26 10.92
N GLU A 45 4.96 14.38 11.45
CA GLU A 45 5.30 13.41 12.49
C GLU A 45 5.04 12.00 11.94
N PHE A 46 5.86 11.03 12.36
CA PHE A 46 5.67 9.61 12.04
C PHE A 46 5.41 8.87 13.35
N LEU A 47 4.19 8.36 13.53
CA LEU A 47 3.70 7.90 14.82
C LEU A 47 3.36 6.41 14.82
N ASP A 48 3.61 5.76 15.96
CA ASP A 48 3.15 4.41 16.26
C ASP A 48 1.65 4.37 16.65
N ASP A 49 1.18 3.23 17.15
CA ASP A 49 -0.21 3.06 17.60
C ASP A 49 -0.52 3.84 18.87
N ASP A 50 0.48 4.10 19.71
CA ASP A 50 0.38 4.84 20.99
C ASP A 50 0.62 6.35 20.81
N ASN A 51 0.78 6.82 19.58
CA ASN A 51 1.09 8.21 19.21
C ASN A 51 2.49 8.69 19.62
N ASN A 52 3.44 7.78 19.82
CA ASN A 52 4.84 8.13 20.03
C ASN A 52 5.55 8.21 18.67
N PRO A 53 6.54 9.10 18.53
CA PRO A 53 7.38 9.13 17.34
C PRO A 53 8.14 7.82 17.16
N VAL A 54 8.16 7.29 15.92
CA VAL A 54 8.98 6.13 15.56
C VAL A 54 10.38 6.56 15.15
N ALA A 55 11.35 5.65 15.27
CA ALA A 55 12.73 5.91 14.84
C ALA A 55 12.87 5.91 13.31
N PRO A 56 13.87 6.61 12.74
CA PRO A 56 14.19 6.51 11.32
C PRO A 56 14.39 5.06 10.88
N GLY A 57 13.80 4.69 9.75
CA GLY A 57 13.80 3.32 9.24
C GLY A 57 12.66 2.43 9.80
N GLU A 58 11.88 2.92 10.75
CA GLU A 58 10.70 2.24 11.24
C GLU A 58 9.43 2.72 10.53
N ALA A 59 8.40 1.86 10.51
CA ALA A 59 7.11 2.18 9.92
C ALA A 59 6.28 3.06 10.88
N GLY A 60 5.83 4.22 10.39
CA GLY A 60 5.00 5.13 11.16
C GLY A 60 3.83 5.69 10.35
N GLU A 61 2.74 6.02 11.06
CA GLU A 61 1.59 6.72 10.48
C GLU A 61 1.95 8.18 10.23
N VAL A 62 1.79 8.63 8.99
CA VAL A 62 2.01 10.04 8.61
C VAL A 62 0.96 10.91 9.28
N THR A 63 1.41 11.80 10.15
CA THR A 63 0.59 12.78 10.86
C THR A 63 1.09 14.18 10.51
N ILE A 64 0.19 15.05 10.08
CA ILE A 64 0.56 16.37 9.55
C ILE A 64 -0.08 17.52 10.33
N THR A 65 0.65 18.63 10.37
CA THR A 65 0.12 19.95 10.73
C THR A 65 0.40 20.90 9.59
N THR A 66 -0.65 21.43 8.97
CA THR A 66 -0.52 22.34 7.82
C THR A 66 -0.05 23.71 8.23
N LEU A 67 0.83 24.33 7.44
CA LEU A 67 1.33 25.69 7.66
C LEU A 67 0.72 26.65 6.61
N GLY A 68 0.36 27.86 7.02
CA GLY A 68 -0.17 28.90 6.14
C GLY A 68 -1.57 28.63 5.57
N VAL A 69 -2.24 27.55 5.94
CA VAL A 69 -3.61 27.24 5.52
C VAL A 69 -4.61 27.93 6.45
N THR A 70 -5.37 28.87 5.91
CA THR A 70 -6.33 29.67 6.70
C THR A 70 -7.77 29.18 6.61
N GLY A 71 -8.15 28.52 5.50
CA GLY A 71 -9.53 28.07 5.27
C GLY A 71 -9.92 26.86 6.13
N MET A 72 -9.05 25.87 6.21
CA MET A 72 -9.22 24.66 7.05
C MET A 72 -7.85 24.20 7.52
N PRO A 73 -7.30 24.80 8.59
CA PRO A 73 -6.01 24.37 9.13
C PRO A 73 -6.15 22.99 9.79
N LEU A 74 -5.20 22.11 9.51
CA LEU A 74 -5.14 20.79 10.13
C LEU A 74 -4.01 20.78 11.17
N VAL A 75 -4.32 20.30 12.37
CA VAL A 75 -3.34 20.14 13.45
C VAL A 75 -3.29 18.67 13.84
N ARG A 76 -2.09 18.07 13.72
CA ARG A 76 -1.84 16.65 13.99
C ARG A 76 -2.86 15.72 13.31
N PHE A 77 -3.16 16.01 12.07
CA PHE A 77 -4.10 15.21 11.27
C PHE A 77 -3.45 13.90 10.85
N LYS A 78 -4.04 12.80 11.27
CA LYS A 78 -3.61 11.45 10.90
C LYS A 78 -4.14 11.09 9.52
N THR A 79 -3.23 10.87 8.57
CA THR A 79 -3.60 10.55 7.19
C THR A 79 -4.12 9.11 7.04
N GLY A 80 -3.77 8.26 7.98
CA GLY A 80 -4.00 6.82 7.91
C GLY A 80 -2.98 6.08 7.03
N ASP A 81 -2.08 6.78 6.35
CA ASP A 81 -1.05 6.18 5.52
C ASP A 81 0.21 5.87 6.35
N VAL A 82 0.78 4.69 6.14
CA VAL A 82 1.99 4.21 6.83
C VAL A 82 3.16 4.25 5.86
N VAL A 83 4.28 4.82 6.30
CA VAL A 83 5.53 4.92 5.53
C VAL A 83 6.73 4.57 6.40
N TYR A 84 7.88 4.30 5.79
CA TYR A 84 9.19 4.40 6.43
C TYR A 84 9.73 5.80 6.21
N HIS A 85 10.37 6.41 7.22
CA HIS A 85 11.02 7.70 7.07
C HIS A 85 12.53 7.60 7.25
N TYR A 86 13.28 8.55 6.66
CA TYR A 86 14.74 8.58 6.62
C TYR A 86 15.23 10.01 6.84
N ASP A 87 16.12 10.20 7.79
CA ASP A 87 16.65 11.52 8.21
C ASP A 87 18.05 11.80 7.66
N GLU A 88 18.73 10.77 7.09
CA GLU A 88 20.08 10.95 6.57
C GLU A 88 20.08 11.90 5.35
N PRO A 89 21.13 12.71 5.19
CA PRO A 89 21.30 13.56 4.03
C PRO A 89 21.24 12.78 2.71
N CYS A 90 20.51 13.30 1.74
CA CYS A 90 20.45 12.70 0.42
C CYS A 90 21.64 13.11 -0.45
N ARG A 91 22.04 12.23 -1.36
CA ARG A 91 23.08 12.52 -2.37
C ARG A 91 22.74 13.71 -3.28
N CYS A 92 21.48 14.06 -3.41
CA CYS A 92 21.04 15.27 -4.14
C CYS A 92 21.38 16.60 -3.43
N GLY A 93 21.96 16.55 -2.22
CA GLY A 93 22.32 17.70 -1.41
C GLY A 93 21.23 18.22 -0.47
N ARG A 94 20.01 17.67 -0.52
CA ARG A 94 18.93 18.04 0.41
C ARG A 94 19.07 17.30 1.73
N ASN A 95 18.77 18.01 2.83
CA ASN A 95 18.77 17.50 4.19
C ASN A 95 17.35 17.33 4.76
N THR A 96 16.32 17.44 3.92
CA THR A 96 14.93 17.24 4.34
C THR A 96 14.63 15.77 4.54
N VAL A 97 13.77 15.47 5.51
CA VAL A 97 13.26 14.11 5.75
C VAL A 97 12.71 13.53 4.45
N ARG A 98 12.96 12.25 4.23
CA ARG A 98 12.45 11.49 3.09
C ARG A 98 11.51 10.38 3.57
N VAL A 99 10.55 10.02 2.73
CA VAL A 99 9.65 8.90 3.00
C VAL A 99 9.68 7.89 1.87
N SER A 100 9.47 6.63 2.21
CA SER A 100 9.23 5.56 1.23
C SER A 100 7.92 5.78 0.47
N SER A 101 7.65 4.95 -0.52
CA SER A 101 6.27 4.76 -0.99
C SER A 101 5.38 4.34 0.18
N VAL A 102 4.08 4.66 0.10
CA VAL A 102 3.10 4.24 1.11
C VAL A 102 3.08 2.72 1.20
N VAL A 103 3.43 2.20 2.38
CA VAL A 103 3.42 0.77 2.69
C VAL A 103 1.99 0.23 2.70
N GLY A 104 1.07 1.04 3.22
CA GLY A 104 -0.34 0.72 3.29
C GLY A 104 -1.11 1.69 4.17
N ARG A 105 -2.39 1.40 4.35
CA ARG A 105 -3.24 2.18 5.26
C ARG A 105 -3.40 1.47 6.59
N LYS A 106 -3.27 2.19 7.68
CA LYS A 106 -3.36 1.67 9.06
C LYS A 106 -4.64 0.86 9.28
N LYS A 107 -5.79 1.37 8.84
CA LYS A 107 -7.08 0.67 8.91
C LYS A 107 -7.16 -0.61 8.09
N GLN A 108 -6.27 -0.79 7.11
CA GLN A 108 -6.22 -1.96 6.24
C GLN A 108 -5.10 -2.93 6.64
N MET A 109 -4.43 -2.68 7.75
CA MET A 109 -3.43 -3.60 8.29
C MET A 109 -4.07 -4.95 8.61
N ILE A 110 -3.39 -6.01 8.22
CA ILE A 110 -3.84 -7.40 8.38
C ILE A 110 -2.83 -8.11 9.30
N LYS A 111 -3.30 -8.67 10.40
CA LYS A 111 -2.49 -9.52 11.29
C LYS A 111 -2.77 -10.98 10.99
N PHE A 112 -2.08 -11.53 10.02
CA PHE A 112 -2.33 -12.87 9.50
C PHE A 112 -1.21 -13.84 9.88
N LYS A 113 -1.54 -14.89 10.66
CA LYS A 113 -0.61 -15.97 11.09
C LYS A 113 0.71 -15.43 11.67
N GLY A 114 0.63 -14.41 12.52
CA GLY A 114 1.80 -13.79 13.16
C GLY A 114 2.59 -12.81 12.28
N THR A 115 2.14 -12.55 11.06
CA THR A 115 2.76 -11.60 10.13
C THR A 115 1.85 -10.39 9.95
N THR A 116 2.42 -9.19 9.99
CA THR A 116 1.72 -7.95 9.63
C THR A 116 1.84 -7.75 8.13
N LEU A 117 0.70 -7.61 7.46
CA LEU A 117 0.59 -7.43 6.02
C LEU A 117 -0.24 -6.18 5.71
N TYR A 118 0.02 -5.62 4.53
CA TYR A 118 -0.79 -4.56 3.94
C TYR A 118 -1.26 -4.97 2.55
N PRO A 119 -2.49 -4.62 2.13
CA PRO A 119 -3.02 -5.00 0.83
C PRO A 119 -2.11 -4.73 -0.37
N PRO A 120 -1.36 -3.61 -0.46
CA PRO A 120 -0.46 -3.37 -1.58
C PRO A 120 0.59 -4.47 -1.79
N ALA A 121 1.14 -5.04 -0.71
CA ALA A 121 2.11 -6.14 -0.82
C ALA A 121 1.49 -7.41 -1.42
N LEU A 122 0.21 -7.67 -1.11
CA LEU A 122 -0.53 -8.81 -1.68
C LEU A 122 -0.87 -8.56 -3.15
N PHE A 123 -1.20 -7.31 -3.51
CA PHE A 123 -1.47 -6.91 -4.89
C PHE A 123 -0.22 -7.04 -5.76
N ASP A 124 0.94 -6.60 -5.26
CA ASP A 124 2.21 -6.72 -5.99
C ASP A 124 2.54 -8.17 -6.31
N ILE A 125 2.28 -9.09 -5.40
CA ILE A 125 2.45 -10.53 -5.65
C ILE A 125 1.52 -10.99 -6.78
N LEU A 126 0.23 -10.69 -6.69
CA LEU A 126 -0.79 -11.18 -7.62
C LEU A 126 -0.66 -10.56 -9.02
N ASP A 127 -0.32 -9.27 -9.09
CA ASP A 127 -0.11 -8.55 -10.35
C ASP A 127 1.09 -9.11 -11.14
N ASN A 128 2.01 -9.83 -10.49
CA ASN A 128 3.20 -10.44 -11.12
C ASN A 128 3.04 -11.93 -11.44
N ILE A 129 1.86 -12.52 -11.27
CA ILE A 129 1.59 -13.92 -11.68
C ILE A 129 0.87 -13.93 -13.04
N PRO A 130 1.48 -14.46 -14.12
CA PRO A 130 0.96 -14.31 -15.50
C PRO A 130 -0.48 -14.82 -15.73
N ASP A 131 -0.85 -15.91 -15.05
CA ASP A 131 -2.16 -16.55 -15.21
C ASP A 131 -3.26 -15.96 -14.29
N VAL A 132 -2.91 -15.00 -13.43
CA VAL A 132 -3.85 -14.18 -12.68
C VAL A 132 -4.30 -13.03 -13.58
N LYS A 133 -5.55 -13.07 -14.04
CA LYS A 133 -6.10 -12.01 -14.91
C LYS A 133 -6.64 -10.84 -14.10
N ASN A 134 -7.29 -11.15 -13.01
CA ASN A 134 -7.76 -10.19 -12.00
C ASN A 134 -8.00 -10.92 -10.67
N TYR A 135 -8.23 -10.17 -9.60
CA TYR A 135 -8.38 -10.74 -8.27
C TYR A 135 -9.04 -9.79 -7.29
N VAL A 136 -9.56 -10.36 -6.21
CA VAL A 136 -10.01 -9.64 -5.02
C VAL A 136 -9.42 -10.30 -3.78
N VAL A 137 -8.87 -9.50 -2.88
CA VAL A 137 -8.38 -9.93 -1.56
C VAL A 137 -9.48 -9.64 -0.55
N GLU A 138 -9.94 -10.66 0.12
CA GLU A 138 -10.96 -10.58 1.16
C GLU A 138 -10.30 -10.88 2.52
N VAL A 139 -10.58 -10.05 3.52
CA VAL A 139 -10.10 -10.25 4.89
C VAL A 139 -11.29 -10.36 5.82
N PHE A 140 -11.25 -11.30 6.72
CA PHE A 140 -12.31 -11.56 7.70
C PHE A 140 -11.73 -12.02 9.03
N THR A 141 -12.50 -11.90 10.10
CA THR A 141 -12.14 -12.44 11.41
C THR A 141 -12.56 -13.90 11.47
N ASN A 142 -11.61 -14.80 11.78
CA ASN A 142 -11.90 -16.21 11.95
C ASN A 142 -12.46 -16.53 13.35
N GLU A 143 -12.81 -17.79 13.61
CA GLU A 143 -13.38 -18.24 14.88
C GLU A 143 -12.46 -18.01 16.10
N LEU A 144 -11.17 -17.85 15.88
CA LEU A 144 -10.17 -17.55 16.92
C LEU A 144 -9.99 -16.06 17.18
N GLY A 145 -10.77 -15.20 16.51
CA GLY A 145 -10.67 -13.74 16.63
C GLY A 145 -9.44 -13.13 15.94
N THR A 146 -8.77 -13.88 15.06
CA THR A 146 -7.63 -13.40 14.27
C THR A 146 -8.01 -13.16 12.81
N ASP A 147 -7.22 -12.33 12.13
CA ASP A 147 -7.45 -12.09 10.71
C ASP A 147 -7.19 -13.34 9.88
N ASP A 148 -8.04 -13.59 8.90
CA ASP A 148 -7.83 -14.56 7.83
C ASP A 148 -7.95 -13.91 6.47
N VAL A 149 -7.24 -14.44 5.48
CA VAL A 149 -7.09 -13.85 4.16
C VAL A 149 -7.49 -14.87 3.10
N LEU A 150 -8.41 -14.48 2.24
CA LEU A 150 -8.85 -15.23 1.08
C LEU A 150 -8.58 -14.42 -0.19
N VAL A 151 -7.93 -15.04 -1.16
CA VAL A 151 -7.71 -14.46 -2.47
C VAL A 151 -8.63 -15.13 -3.49
N ARG A 152 -9.54 -14.37 -4.07
CA ARG A 152 -10.37 -14.80 -5.19
C ARG A 152 -9.66 -14.44 -6.48
N VAL A 153 -9.26 -15.42 -7.25
CA VAL A 153 -8.44 -15.28 -8.45
C VAL A 153 -9.27 -15.56 -9.70
N GLY A 154 -9.35 -14.58 -10.58
CA GLY A 154 -9.89 -14.74 -11.94
C GLY A 154 -8.83 -15.32 -12.88
N THR A 155 -9.06 -16.55 -13.33
CA THR A 155 -8.13 -17.26 -14.21
C THR A 155 -8.88 -18.14 -15.21
N LEU A 156 -8.20 -18.44 -16.33
CA LEU A 156 -8.69 -19.41 -17.33
C LEU A 156 -8.13 -20.81 -17.11
N THR A 157 -7.17 -20.96 -16.18
CA THR A 157 -6.45 -22.20 -15.92
C THR A 157 -6.53 -22.59 -14.43
N PRO A 158 -7.74 -22.78 -13.87
CA PRO A 158 -7.87 -23.18 -12.47
C PRO A 158 -7.35 -24.61 -12.24
N GLY A 159 -6.82 -24.89 -11.05
CA GLY A 159 -6.39 -26.23 -10.69
C GLY A 159 -5.49 -26.26 -9.46
N GLU A 160 -5.37 -27.42 -8.83
CA GLU A 160 -4.57 -27.62 -7.61
C GLU A 160 -3.09 -27.23 -7.78
N ARG A 161 -2.53 -27.49 -8.95
CA ARG A 161 -1.14 -27.11 -9.27
C ARG A 161 -0.97 -25.59 -9.22
N PHE A 162 -1.89 -24.85 -9.80
CA PHE A 162 -1.84 -23.38 -9.84
C PHE A 162 -2.12 -22.79 -8.44
N GLU A 163 -3.04 -23.40 -7.68
CA GLU A 163 -3.27 -22.99 -6.29
C GLU A 163 -2.00 -23.15 -5.46
N LYS A 164 -1.31 -24.31 -5.60
CA LYS A 164 -0.04 -24.54 -4.91
C LYS A 164 1.02 -23.51 -5.31
N GLU A 165 1.16 -23.23 -6.59
CA GLU A 165 2.10 -22.24 -7.12
C GLU A 165 1.86 -20.86 -6.49
N ILE A 166 0.62 -20.36 -6.48
CA ILE A 166 0.25 -19.09 -5.84
C ILE A 166 0.66 -19.12 -4.36
N LYS A 167 0.28 -20.15 -3.63
CA LYS A 167 0.60 -20.28 -2.20
C LYS A 167 2.10 -20.31 -1.93
N ASP A 168 2.89 -20.94 -2.80
CA ASP A 168 4.35 -21.02 -2.65
C ASP A 168 5.00 -19.66 -2.92
N ILE A 169 4.52 -18.88 -3.91
CA ILE A 169 4.97 -17.52 -4.16
C ILE A 169 4.66 -16.62 -2.95
N PHE A 170 3.45 -16.71 -2.37
CA PHE A 170 3.10 -15.96 -1.17
C PHE A 170 4.01 -16.32 0.02
N ARG A 171 4.29 -17.62 0.25
CA ARG A 171 5.22 -18.03 1.32
C ARG A 171 6.62 -17.47 1.11
N ALA A 172 7.11 -17.47 -0.12
CA ALA A 172 8.43 -16.94 -0.45
C ALA A 172 8.53 -15.41 -0.24
N LYS A 173 7.46 -14.67 -0.56
CA LYS A 173 7.46 -13.20 -0.51
C LYS A 173 7.07 -12.64 0.85
N VAL A 174 6.03 -13.19 1.48
CA VAL A 174 5.43 -12.66 2.71
C VAL A 174 5.35 -13.68 3.85
N ARG A 175 5.99 -14.85 3.70
CA ARG A 175 6.12 -15.93 4.70
C ARG A 175 4.83 -16.64 5.08
N VAL A 176 3.69 -16.21 4.58
CA VAL A 176 2.38 -16.81 4.83
C VAL A 176 1.65 -17.00 3.50
N ALA A 177 0.69 -17.94 3.46
CA ALA A 177 -0.13 -18.15 2.29
C ALA A 177 -1.61 -17.98 2.65
N PRO A 178 -2.36 -17.17 1.87
CA PRO A 178 -3.80 -17.02 2.01
C PRO A 178 -4.55 -18.26 1.54
N GLY A 179 -5.84 -18.34 1.85
CA GLY A 179 -6.78 -19.18 1.11
C GLY A 179 -6.88 -18.70 -0.34
N VAL A 180 -7.01 -19.62 -1.29
CA VAL A 180 -7.16 -19.29 -2.70
C VAL A 180 -8.43 -19.97 -3.22
N ILE A 181 -9.27 -19.20 -3.90
CA ILE A 181 -10.40 -19.71 -4.67
C ILE A 181 -10.33 -19.19 -6.09
N PHE A 182 -10.70 -20.04 -7.03
CA PHE A 182 -10.74 -19.66 -8.44
C PHE A 182 -12.14 -19.31 -8.87
N ASP A 183 -12.22 -18.33 -9.78
CA ASP A 183 -13.45 -17.92 -10.42
C ASP A 183 -13.14 -17.48 -11.86
N THR A 184 -14.17 -17.21 -12.67
CA THR A 184 -13.93 -16.63 -13.99
C THR A 184 -13.50 -15.16 -13.88
N PRO A 185 -12.68 -14.67 -14.81
CA PRO A 185 -12.29 -13.26 -14.83
C PRO A 185 -13.50 -12.30 -14.86
N GLU A 186 -14.59 -12.69 -15.55
CA GLU A 186 -15.82 -11.93 -15.63
C GLU A 186 -16.50 -11.77 -14.27
N ASN A 187 -16.58 -12.87 -13.49
CA ASN A 187 -17.19 -12.84 -12.16
C ASN A 187 -16.36 -12.01 -11.18
N VAL A 188 -15.04 -12.18 -11.20
CA VAL A 188 -14.13 -11.36 -10.38
C VAL A 188 -14.23 -9.88 -10.75
N SER A 189 -14.33 -9.55 -12.05
CA SER A 189 -14.55 -8.18 -12.52
C SER A 189 -15.84 -7.56 -11.97
N LYS A 190 -16.94 -8.31 -11.88
CA LYS A 190 -18.19 -7.81 -11.28
C LYS A 190 -18.02 -7.44 -9.81
N ILE A 191 -17.21 -8.20 -9.07
CA ILE A 191 -16.89 -7.91 -7.67
C ILE A 191 -15.98 -6.68 -7.57
N MET A 192 -14.97 -6.58 -8.45
CA MET A 192 -14.04 -5.46 -8.48
C MET A 192 -14.69 -4.12 -8.85
N PHE A 193 -15.72 -4.15 -9.68
CA PHE A 193 -16.41 -2.95 -10.16
C PHE A 193 -17.89 -2.98 -9.74
N PRO A 194 -18.21 -2.82 -8.45
CA PRO A 194 -19.58 -2.72 -8.01
C PRO A 194 -20.26 -1.49 -8.63
N PRO A 195 -21.59 -1.48 -8.75
CA PRO A 195 -22.33 -0.33 -9.26
C PRO A 195 -21.87 0.97 -8.57
N MET A 196 -21.65 2.03 -9.36
CA MET A 196 -21.18 3.35 -8.94
C MET A 196 -19.69 3.45 -8.55
N SER A 197 -18.90 2.36 -8.54
CA SER A 197 -17.45 2.46 -8.31
C SER A 197 -16.73 2.86 -9.60
N ARG A 198 -15.95 3.97 -9.51
CA ARG A 198 -15.10 4.42 -10.63
C ARG A 198 -13.70 3.78 -10.60
N LYS A 199 -13.33 3.16 -9.47
CA LYS A 199 -12.03 2.52 -9.28
C LYS A 199 -12.23 1.06 -8.93
N PRO A 200 -11.34 0.15 -9.35
CA PRO A 200 -11.44 -1.25 -8.96
C PRO A 200 -11.29 -1.41 -7.45
N VAL A 201 -12.19 -2.16 -6.84
CA VAL A 201 -12.14 -2.57 -5.44
C VAL A 201 -11.38 -3.89 -5.37
N LYS A 202 -10.08 -3.84 -5.13
CA LYS A 202 -9.22 -5.02 -5.01
C LYS A 202 -9.16 -5.58 -3.58
N PHE A 203 -9.63 -4.83 -2.58
CA PHE A 203 -9.60 -5.19 -1.17
C PHE A 203 -10.99 -5.05 -0.54
N ILE A 204 -11.47 -6.12 0.08
CA ILE A 204 -12.75 -6.15 0.78
C ILE A 204 -12.50 -6.56 2.23
N ASP A 205 -12.74 -5.62 3.14
CA ASP A 205 -12.66 -5.86 4.57
C ASP A 205 -14.03 -6.33 5.09
N LYS A 206 -14.09 -7.57 5.54
CA LYS A 206 -15.27 -8.21 6.12
C LYS A 206 -15.11 -8.45 7.62
N ARG A 207 -14.11 -7.84 8.25
CA ARG A 207 -13.91 -7.95 9.68
C ARG A 207 -15.02 -7.21 10.43
N SER A 208 -15.46 -7.78 11.53
CA SER A 208 -16.34 -7.10 12.49
C SER A 208 -15.54 -6.04 13.23
N HIS A 209 -15.88 -4.79 13.07
CA HIS A 209 -15.29 -3.66 13.80
C HIS A 209 -16.17 -3.27 14.99
#